data_4e4540064af9347f92792768f00d8365
#
_entry.id   4e4540064af9347f92792768f00d8365
#
_cell.length_a   1.000
_cell.length_b   1.000
_cell.length_c   1.000
_cell.angle_alpha   90.00
_cell.angle_beta   90.00
_cell.angle_gamma   90.00
#
_symmetry.space_group_name_H-M   'P 1'
#
loop_
_entity.id
_entity.type
_entity.pdbx_description
1 polymer ?
#
loop_
_entity_poly.entity_id
_entity_poly.type
_entity_poly.pdbx_seq_one_letter_code
_entity_poly.pdbx_strand_id
1 'polypeptide(L)'
;LFAQVAGAAGVCNQRQLALLLHNSIQIPHQLGEAAAFGGSNMEPSVRSCFQNVGRNDVIELQQFVDWMHLEPQSMVWLPVLHRVVAAETAKHQAKCNICKECPMVGFRYRSLKHFNYNVCQMCFFSGRISKDHHLSYPMVEYCTPTTSGEDVRDFTKVLKNKFRSKKYFTKHPRLGYLPVQTILEEEHLET
;
A
#
# COMPACT_ATOMS: atom_id res chain seq x y z
N LEU A 1 10.63 -4.17 14.88
CA LEU A 1 11.76 -4.73 14.10
C LEU A 1 13.04 -3.95 14.32
N PHE A 2 13.08 -2.63 14.02
CA PHE A 2 14.30 -1.83 14.21
C PHE A 2 14.87 -1.95 15.64
N ALA A 3 14.04 -1.75 16.66
CA ALA A 3 14.46 -1.85 18.05
C ALA A 3 15.01 -3.24 18.44
N GLN A 4 14.54 -4.31 17.82
CA GLN A 4 15.05 -5.66 18.05
C GLN A 4 16.50 -5.82 17.54
N VAL A 5 16.81 -5.17 16.42
CA VAL A 5 18.16 -5.24 15.81
C VAL A 5 19.12 -4.23 16.45
N ALA A 6 18.60 -3.04 16.80
CA ALA A 6 19.35 -1.98 17.47
C ALA A 6 19.75 -2.35 18.93
N GLY A 7 18.99 -3.25 19.56
CA GLY A 7 19.22 -3.65 20.95
C GLY A 7 19.13 -2.50 21.95
N ALA A 8 19.82 -2.64 23.07
CA ALA A 8 19.80 -1.67 24.17
C ALA A 8 20.40 -0.30 23.78
N ALA A 9 21.25 -0.24 22.75
CA ALA A 9 21.86 1.02 22.28
C ALA A 9 20.88 1.92 21.51
N GLY A 10 19.76 1.37 21.01
CA GLY A 10 18.75 2.11 20.25
C GLY A 10 19.21 2.59 18.87
N VAL A 11 20.39 2.19 18.43
CA VAL A 11 21.00 2.58 17.15
C VAL A 11 21.46 1.35 16.36
N CYS A 12 21.43 1.46 15.03
CA CYS A 12 21.89 0.40 14.14
C CYS A 12 23.15 0.83 13.36
N ASN A 13 24.15 -0.05 13.32
CA ASN A 13 25.27 0.09 12.38
C ASN A 13 24.90 -0.50 11.01
N GLN A 14 25.77 -0.33 10.01
CA GLN A 14 25.53 -0.81 8.64
C GLN A 14 25.21 -2.31 8.57
N ARG A 15 25.92 -3.13 9.35
CA ARG A 15 25.71 -4.60 9.39
C ARG A 15 24.35 -4.95 9.99
N GLN A 16 23.96 -4.28 11.07
CA GLN A 16 22.67 -4.48 11.71
C GLN A 16 21.52 -4.06 10.79
N LEU A 17 21.68 -2.92 10.09
CA LEU A 17 20.70 -2.48 9.10
C LEU A 17 20.60 -3.47 7.94
N ALA A 18 21.72 -3.94 7.40
CA ALA A 18 21.75 -4.94 6.35
C ALA A 18 21.01 -6.22 6.76
N LEU A 19 21.22 -6.68 7.99
CA LEU A 19 20.53 -7.86 8.54
C LEU A 19 19.02 -7.62 8.68
N LEU A 20 18.61 -6.44 9.15
CA LEU A 20 17.20 -6.06 9.25
C LEU A 20 16.52 -6.09 7.87
N LEU A 21 17.12 -5.44 6.88
CA LEU A 21 16.57 -5.37 5.53
C LEU A 21 16.55 -6.76 4.86
N HIS A 22 17.62 -7.54 5.02
CA HIS A 22 17.71 -8.90 4.49
C HIS A 22 16.61 -9.81 5.07
N ASN A 23 16.45 -9.81 6.37
CA ASN A 23 15.42 -10.62 7.03
C ASN A 23 14.00 -10.16 6.63
N SER A 24 13.81 -8.87 6.47
CA SER A 24 12.52 -8.31 6.07
C SER A 24 12.14 -8.73 4.64
N ILE A 25 13.08 -8.80 3.71
CA ILE A 25 12.82 -9.20 2.31
C ILE A 25 12.43 -10.68 2.19
N GLN A 26 12.75 -11.52 3.18
CA GLN A 26 12.34 -12.92 3.16
C GLN A 26 10.81 -13.08 3.24
N ILE A 27 10.11 -12.13 3.83
CA ILE A 27 8.64 -12.19 3.96
C ILE A 27 7.94 -12.15 2.59
N PRO A 28 8.19 -11.17 1.70
CA PRO A 28 7.66 -11.19 0.34
C PRO A 28 8.07 -12.44 -0.45
N HIS A 29 9.31 -12.90 -0.31
CA HIS A 29 9.78 -14.14 -0.95
C HIS A 29 8.94 -15.36 -0.54
N GLN A 30 8.62 -15.50 0.73
CA GLN A 30 7.78 -16.59 1.23
C GLN A 30 6.34 -16.48 0.72
N LEU A 31 5.86 -15.27 0.43
CA LEU A 31 4.56 -15.02 -0.17
C LEU A 31 4.54 -15.17 -1.71
N GLY A 32 5.67 -15.51 -2.33
CA GLY A 32 5.77 -15.70 -3.78
C GLY A 32 5.99 -14.43 -4.60
N GLU A 33 6.20 -13.28 -3.96
CA GLU A 33 6.37 -11.98 -4.62
C GLU A 33 7.84 -11.60 -4.88
N ALA A 34 8.71 -12.59 -5.07
CA ALA A 34 10.16 -12.39 -5.20
C ALA A 34 10.57 -11.47 -6.37
N ALA A 35 9.78 -11.42 -7.42
CA ALA A 35 10.13 -10.66 -8.64
C ALA A 35 9.97 -9.14 -8.48
N ALA A 36 9.15 -8.68 -7.54
CA ALA A 36 8.82 -7.26 -7.40
C ALA A 36 9.91 -6.40 -6.74
N PHE A 37 10.94 -7.01 -6.12
CA PHE A 37 11.82 -6.31 -5.18
C PHE A 37 13.32 -6.34 -5.53
N GLY A 38 13.68 -6.54 -6.78
CA GLY A 38 15.05 -6.29 -7.25
C GLY A 38 16.17 -7.20 -6.71
N GLY A 39 15.82 -8.35 -6.11
CA GLY A 39 16.80 -9.34 -5.66
C GLY A 39 17.27 -9.18 -4.20
N SER A 40 18.21 -10.03 -3.77
CA SER A 40 18.65 -10.15 -2.38
C SER A 40 19.76 -9.18 -1.97
N ASN A 41 20.26 -8.32 -2.87
CA ASN A 41 21.34 -7.39 -2.56
C ASN A 41 20.82 -6.14 -1.86
N MET A 42 21.02 -6.07 -0.55
CA MET A 42 20.64 -4.94 0.29
C MET A 42 21.68 -3.83 0.38
N GLU A 43 22.89 -4.03 -0.16
CA GLU A 43 23.99 -3.06 -0.05
C GLU A 43 23.63 -1.67 -0.59
N PRO A 44 22.98 -1.51 -1.76
CA PRO A 44 22.59 -0.19 -2.25
C PRO A 44 21.63 0.54 -1.32
N SER A 45 20.67 -0.18 -0.72
CA SER A 45 19.70 0.38 0.22
C SER A 45 20.36 0.80 1.54
N VAL A 46 21.26 -0.03 2.09
CA VAL A 46 22.03 0.30 3.28
C VAL A 46 22.89 1.54 3.04
N ARG A 47 23.60 1.57 1.92
CA ARG A 47 24.44 2.72 1.52
C ARG A 47 23.60 3.99 1.38
N SER A 48 22.47 3.92 0.72
CA SER A 48 21.53 5.04 0.56
C SER A 48 21.07 5.59 1.91
N CYS A 49 20.71 4.71 2.85
CA CYS A 49 20.28 5.11 4.18
C CYS A 49 21.38 5.87 4.94
N PHE A 50 22.59 5.33 4.97
CA PHE A 50 23.72 5.96 5.66
C PHE A 50 24.21 7.24 4.97
N GLN A 51 24.13 7.34 3.65
CA GLN A 51 24.43 8.57 2.93
C GLN A 51 23.46 9.70 3.27
N ASN A 52 22.18 9.37 3.42
CA ASN A 52 21.16 10.36 3.79
C ASN A 52 21.35 10.94 5.20
N VAL A 53 21.88 10.14 6.11
CA VAL A 53 22.15 10.52 7.51
C VAL A 53 23.47 11.28 7.70
N GLY A 54 24.26 11.48 6.63
CA GLY A 54 25.50 12.29 6.69
C GLY A 54 26.74 11.51 7.14
N ARG A 55 26.86 10.24 6.77
CA ARG A 55 28.04 9.36 7.00
C ARG A 55 28.35 9.06 8.47
N ASN A 56 27.36 8.98 9.31
CA ASN A 56 27.52 8.43 10.64
C ASN A 56 27.72 6.91 10.58
N ASP A 57 28.46 6.34 11.53
CA ASP A 57 28.67 4.90 11.62
C ASP A 57 27.42 4.14 12.13
N VAL A 58 26.47 4.88 12.67
CA VAL A 58 25.21 4.37 13.23
C VAL A 58 24.04 5.27 12.84
N ILE A 59 22.84 4.69 12.80
CA ILE A 59 21.57 5.40 12.57
C ILE A 59 20.60 5.16 13.73
N GLU A 60 19.80 6.17 14.03
CA GLU A 60 18.69 6.12 14.98
C GLU A 60 17.38 5.73 14.29
N LEU A 61 16.39 5.32 15.10
CA LEU A 61 15.07 4.94 14.58
C LEU A 61 14.44 6.06 13.74
N GLN A 62 14.50 7.32 14.21
CA GLN A 62 13.88 8.44 13.48
C GLN A 62 14.55 8.64 12.11
N GLN A 63 15.87 8.60 12.06
CA GLN A 63 16.63 8.72 10.81
C GLN A 63 16.29 7.58 9.81
N PHE A 64 16.12 6.36 10.33
CA PHE A 64 15.66 5.22 9.52
C PHE A 64 14.23 5.45 8.98
N VAL A 65 13.31 5.94 9.81
CA VAL A 65 11.93 6.25 9.40
C VAL A 65 11.92 7.38 8.36
N ASP A 66 12.70 8.43 8.55
CA ASP A 66 12.80 9.54 7.60
C ASP A 66 13.34 9.06 6.23
N TRP A 67 14.38 8.19 6.24
CA TRP A 67 14.86 7.57 5.01
C TRP A 67 13.79 6.72 4.32
N MET A 68 12.97 5.98 5.08
CA MET A 68 11.87 5.18 4.53
C MET A 68 10.79 5.99 3.82
N HIS A 69 10.66 7.28 4.14
CA HIS A 69 9.71 8.18 3.48
C HIS A 69 10.24 8.83 2.19
N LEU A 70 11.53 8.63 1.86
CA LEU A 70 12.12 9.19 0.64
C LEU A 70 11.65 8.45 -0.62
N GLU A 71 11.53 9.18 -1.72
CA GLU A 71 11.24 8.61 -3.03
C GLU A 71 12.33 9.02 -4.07
N PRO A 72 12.71 8.11 -4.98
CA PRO A 72 12.28 6.71 -5.11
C PRO A 72 12.89 5.83 -4.00
N GLN A 73 12.10 4.89 -3.49
CA GLN A 73 12.49 4.03 -2.38
C GLN A 73 12.52 2.56 -2.81
N SER A 74 13.67 1.90 -2.64
CA SER A 74 13.83 0.47 -2.95
C SER A 74 13.08 -0.46 -1.97
N MET A 75 12.73 0.05 -0.79
CA MET A 75 12.05 -0.70 0.27
C MET A 75 10.58 -0.31 0.43
N VAL A 76 9.94 0.12 -0.66
CA VAL A 76 8.52 0.57 -0.67
C VAL A 76 7.52 -0.46 -0.13
N TRP A 77 7.87 -1.73 -0.15
CA TRP A 77 7.03 -2.82 0.34
C TRP A 77 6.93 -2.89 1.89
N LEU A 78 7.86 -2.29 2.67
CA LEU A 78 7.76 -2.27 4.13
C LEU A 78 6.50 -1.56 4.64
N PRO A 79 6.13 -0.35 4.15
CA PRO A 79 4.84 0.26 4.45
C PRO A 79 3.64 -0.59 4.02
N VAL A 80 3.75 -1.32 2.91
CA VAL A 80 2.71 -2.24 2.45
C VAL A 80 2.52 -3.39 3.45
N LEU A 81 3.61 -4.02 3.93
CA LEU A 81 3.54 -5.06 4.95
C LEU A 81 2.91 -4.55 6.25
N HIS A 82 3.27 -3.36 6.70
CA HIS A 82 2.65 -2.75 7.89
C HIS A 82 1.13 -2.60 7.71
N ARG A 83 0.70 -2.16 6.53
CA ARG A 83 -0.73 -2.03 6.20
C ARG A 83 -1.43 -3.39 6.15
N VAL A 84 -0.79 -4.42 5.58
CA VAL A 84 -1.32 -5.79 5.55
C VAL A 84 -1.53 -6.32 6.97
N VAL A 85 -0.54 -6.18 7.84
CA VAL A 85 -0.64 -6.59 9.25
C VAL A 85 -1.74 -5.82 9.98
N ALA A 86 -1.84 -4.51 9.79
CA ALA A 86 -2.90 -3.70 10.38
C ALA A 86 -4.31 -4.09 9.88
N ALA A 87 -4.41 -4.50 8.62
CA ALA A 87 -5.66 -4.92 8.00
C ALA A 87 -6.11 -6.33 8.41
N GLU A 88 -5.19 -7.21 8.82
CA GLU A 88 -5.48 -8.63 9.10
C GLU A 88 -6.65 -8.82 10.07
N THR A 89 -6.74 -7.99 11.09
CA THR A 89 -7.80 -8.04 12.11
C THR A 89 -8.86 -6.96 11.95
N ALA A 90 -8.73 -6.08 10.95
CA ALA A 90 -9.64 -4.97 10.74
C ALA A 90 -11.04 -5.46 10.32
N LYS A 91 -12.07 -5.00 11.03
CA LYS A 91 -13.47 -5.27 10.71
C LYS A 91 -14.17 -3.97 10.34
N HIS A 92 -14.63 -3.88 9.11
CA HIS A 92 -15.36 -2.72 8.62
C HIS A 92 -16.86 -3.02 8.63
N GLN A 93 -17.64 -2.17 9.31
CA GLN A 93 -19.11 -2.24 9.34
C GLN A 93 -19.68 -1.76 7.99
N ALA A 94 -19.28 -2.44 6.93
CA ALA A 94 -19.70 -2.14 5.58
C ALA A 94 -19.88 -3.45 4.80
N LYS A 95 -20.78 -3.42 3.81
CA LYS A 95 -21.11 -4.57 2.96
C LYS A 95 -20.36 -4.47 1.64
N CYS A 96 -19.72 -5.55 1.22
CA CYS A 96 -19.16 -5.65 -0.12
C CYS A 96 -20.27 -5.63 -1.17
N ASN A 97 -20.18 -4.75 -2.14
CA ASN A 97 -21.19 -4.65 -3.21
C ASN A 97 -21.17 -5.82 -4.18
N ILE A 98 -20.08 -6.60 -4.19
CA ILE A 98 -19.88 -7.74 -5.08
C ILE A 98 -20.30 -9.05 -4.42
N CYS A 99 -19.57 -9.52 -3.40
CA CYS A 99 -19.83 -10.80 -2.73
C CYS A 99 -20.85 -10.71 -1.58
N LYS A 100 -21.25 -9.50 -1.17
CA LYS A 100 -22.23 -9.23 -0.10
C LYS A 100 -21.73 -9.54 1.31
N GLU A 101 -20.45 -9.85 1.50
CA GLU A 101 -19.83 -10.02 2.81
C GLU A 101 -20.04 -8.79 3.71
N CYS A 102 -20.44 -9.01 4.96
CA CYS A 102 -20.65 -7.99 5.97
C CYS A 102 -20.56 -8.62 7.38
N PRO A 103 -19.73 -8.11 8.30
CA PRO A 103 -18.72 -7.06 8.09
C PRO A 103 -17.61 -7.51 7.15
N MET A 104 -16.97 -6.57 6.47
CA MET A 104 -15.77 -6.89 5.68
C MET A 104 -14.56 -7.00 6.59
N VAL A 105 -13.76 -8.06 6.40
CA VAL A 105 -12.49 -8.29 7.12
C VAL A 105 -11.32 -8.01 6.19
N GLY A 106 -10.28 -7.38 6.70
CA GLY A 106 -9.11 -7.02 5.93
C GLY A 106 -9.20 -5.64 5.31
N PHE A 107 -8.62 -5.46 4.13
CA PHE A 107 -8.72 -4.19 3.40
C PHE A 107 -10.15 -3.92 2.92
N ARG A 108 -10.56 -2.68 3.07
CA ARG A 108 -11.79 -2.15 2.48
C ARG A 108 -11.44 -1.16 1.39
N TYR A 109 -11.99 -1.36 0.19
CA TYR A 109 -11.90 -0.44 -0.93
C TYR A 109 -13.23 0.26 -1.11
N ARG A 110 -13.21 1.60 -1.03
CA ARG A 110 -14.40 2.44 -1.11
C ARG A 110 -14.33 3.30 -2.36
N SER A 111 -15.40 3.31 -3.15
CA SER A 111 -15.48 4.14 -4.34
C SER A 111 -15.53 5.63 -3.98
N LEU A 112 -14.75 6.42 -4.70
CA LEU A 112 -14.82 7.89 -4.68
C LEU A 112 -15.68 8.43 -5.83
N LYS A 113 -16.34 7.56 -6.60
CA LYS A 113 -17.28 7.92 -7.68
C LYS A 113 -18.72 7.61 -7.29
N HIS A 114 -18.95 6.48 -6.67
CA HIS A 114 -20.28 6.02 -6.28
C HIS A 114 -20.44 6.04 -4.77
N PHE A 115 -21.56 6.63 -4.33
CA PHE A 115 -21.87 6.69 -2.90
C PHE A 115 -22.12 5.27 -2.35
N ASN A 116 -21.59 5.01 -1.15
CA ASN A 116 -21.73 3.74 -0.43
C ASN A 116 -21.39 2.48 -1.24
N TYR A 117 -20.45 2.59 -2.20
CA TYR A 117 -19.96 1.45 -2.96
C TYR A 117 -18.63 1.00 -2.34
N ASN A 118 -18.61 -0.24 -1.84
CA ASN A 118 -17.47 -0.84 -1.14
C ASN A 118 -17.15 -2.20 -1.77
N VAL A 119 -15.86 -2.53 -1.79
CA VAL A 119 -15.34 -3.82 -2.27
C VAL A 119 -14.40 -4.39 -1.20
N CYS A 120 -14.58 -5.68 -0.87
CA CYS A 120 -13.65 -6.37 0.03
C CYS A 120 -12.35 -6.72 -0.70
N GLN A 121 -11.30 -6.99 0.05
CA GLN A 121 -9.98 -7.34 -0.52
C GLN A 121 -10.04 -8.51 -1.50
N MET A 122 -10.81 -9.56 -1.21
CA MET A 122 -10.93 -10.73 -2.10
C MET A 122 -11.51 -10.35 -3.46
N CYS A 123 -12.57 -9.56 -3.48
CA CYS A 123 -13.19 -9.11 -4.72
C CYS A 123 -12.32 -8.10 -5.46
N PHE A 124 -11.61 -7.22 -4.75
CA PHE A 124 -10.72 -6.24 -5.34
C PHE A 124 -9.52 -6.90 -6.03
N PHE A 125 -8.78 -7.74 -5.32
CA PHE A 125 -7.59 -8.42 -5.86
C PHE A 125 -7.91 -9.52 -6.88
N SER A 126 -9.13 -10.08 -6.87
CA SER A 126 -9.57 -10.99 -7.92
C SER A 126 -10.13 -10.29 -9.17
N GLY A 127 -10.06 -8.96 -9.23
CA GLY A 127 -10.55 -8.19 -10.37
C GLY A 127 -12.07 -8.26 -10.59
N ARG A 128 -12.83 -8.71 -9.57
CA ARG A 128 -14.29 -8.75 -9.67
C ARG A 128 -14.86 -7.35 -9.70
N ILE A 129 -15.70 -7.07 -10.66
CA ILE A 129 -16.39 -5.78 -10.81
C ILE A 129 -17.89 -5.99 -10.84
N SER A 130 -18.64 -5.00 -10.38
CA SER A 130 -20.07 -4.93 -10.63
C SER A 130 -20.34 -4.21 -11.95
N LYS A 131 -21.50 -4.49 -12.56
CA LYS A 131 -21.88 -3.90 -13.85
C LYS A 131 -21.84 -2.36 -13.87
N ASP A 132 -22.05 -1.73 -12.71
CA ASP A 132 -22.18 -0.28 -12.58
C ASP A 132 -20.89 0.44 -12.17
N HIS A 133 -19.80 -0.31 -11.85
CA HIS A 133 -18.55 0.27 -11.42
C HIS A 133 -17.43 -0.04 -12.40
N HIS A 134 -16.88 1.00 -13.01
CA HIS A 134 -15.76 0.89 -13.95
C HIS A 134 -14.42 0.83 -13.20
N LEU A 135 -13.46 0.01 -13.68
CA LEU A 135 -12.14 -0.15 -13.06
C LEU A 135 -11.34 1.16 -12.96
N SER A 136 -11.53 2.08 -13.93
CA SER A 136 -10.87 3.39 -13.90
C SER A 136 -11.44 4.38 -12.89
N TYR A 137 -12.51 4.04 -12.18
CA TYR A 137 -13.06 4.92 -11.15
C TYR A 137 -12.20 4.90 -9.88
N PRO A 138 -11.92 6.05 -9.29
CA PRO A 138 -11.04 6.13 -8.14
C PRO A 138 -11.64 5.44 -6.93
N MET A 139 -10.80 4.71 -6.22
CA MET A 139 -11.12 4.07 -4.95
C MET A 139 -10.12 4.51 -3.88
N VAL A 140 -10.51 4.44 -2.63
CA VAL A 140 -9.62 4.63 -1.49
C VAL A 140 -9.55 3.32 -0.71
N GLU A 141 -8.34 2.96 -0.26
CA GLU A 141 -8.08 1.80 0.56
C GLU A 141 -8.07 2.17 2.04
N TYR A 142 -8.75 1.36 2.85
CA TYR A 142 -8.71 1.44 4.30
C TYR A 142 -8.21 0.13 4.90
N CYS A 143 -7.16 0.18 5.70
CA CYS A 143 -6.63 -0.95 6.47
C CYS A 143 -7.10 -0.95 7.93
N THR A 144 -7.77 0.11 8.37
CA THR A 144 -8.38 0.25 9.69
C THR A 144 -9.80 0.80 9.53
N PRO A 145 -10.71 0.61 10.52
CA PRO A 145 -12.04 1.21 10.45
C PRO A 145 -12.00 2.71 10.23
N THR A 146 -12.85 3.20 9.33
CA THR A 146 -12.90 4.62 8.97
C THR A 146 -13.40 5.48 10.12
N THR A 147 -12.82 6.66 10.27
CA THR A 147 -13.26 7.72 11.17
C THR A 147 -14.38 8.55 10.53
N SER A 148 -15.15 9.25 11.36
CA SER A 148 -16.19 10.17 10.86
C SER A 148 -15.62 11.26 9.94
N GLY A 149 -14.40 11.75 10.22
CA GLY A 149 -13.73 12.74 9.37
C GLY A 149 -13.38 12.19 7.99
N GLU A 150 -12.93 10.93 7.92
CA GLU A 150 -12.67 10.24 6.65
C GLU A 150 -13.95 10.01 5.86
N ASP A 151 -15.03 9.65 6.52
CA ASP A 151 -16.36 9.50 5.89
C ASP A 151 -16.84 10.80 5.26
N VAL A 152 -16.72 11.93 5.94
CA VAL A 152 -17.08 13.26 5.41
C VAL A 152 -16.18 13.64 4.23
N ARG A 153 -14.86 13.41 4.33
CA ARG A 153 -13.90 13.67 3.25
C ARG A 153 -14.23 12.87 2.00
N ASP A 154 -14.52 11.59 2.15
CA ASP A 154 -14.85 10.71 1.03
C ASP A 154 -16.18 11.09 0.39
N PHE A 155 -17.18 11.42 1.20
CA PHE A 155 -18.45 11.94 0.71
C PHE A 155 -18.27 13.20 -0.15
N THR A 156 -17.45 14.13 0.32
CA THR A 156 -17.13 15.36 -0.45
C THR A 156 -16.46 15.03 -1.78
N LYS A 157 -15.54 14.04 -1.81
CA LYS A 157 -14.91 13.58 -3.04
C LYS A 157 -15.91 12.91 -3.99
N VAL A 158 -16.82 12.10 -3.48
CA VAL A 158 -17.89 11.48 -4.26
C VAL A 158 -18.77 12.55 -4.91
N LEU A 159 -19.19 13.58 -4.17
CA LEU A 159 -19.94 14.70 -4.72
C LEU A 159 -19.20 15.42 -5.85
N LYS A 160 -17.90 15.72 -5.64
CA LYS A 160 -17.04 16.32 -6.68
C LYS A 160 -16.95 15.44 -7.93
N ASN A 161 -16.84 14.12 -7.75
CA ASN A 161 -16.65 13.18 -8.83
C ASN A 161 -17.95 12.77 -9.53
N LYS A 162 -19.10 13.06 -8.95
CA LYS A 162 -20.43 12.69 -9.49
C LYS A 162 -20.61 13.16 -10.95
N PHE A 163 -20.18 14.37 -11.25
CA PHE A 163 -20.34 14.99 -12.56
C PHE A 163 -19.19 14.74 -13.54
N ARG A 164 -18.13 14.03 -13.10
CA ARG A 164 -16.97 13.70 -13.95
C ARG A 164 -17.28 12.47 -14.81
N SER A 165 -16.92 12.54 -16.11
CA SER A 165 -17.13 11.43 -17.03
C SER A 165 -16.11 10.31 -16.81
N LYS A 166 -16.41 9.09 -17.32
CA LYS A 166 -15.47 7.96 -17.39
C LYS A 166 -14.14 8.36 -18.04
N LYS A 167 -14.19 9.12 -19.15
CA LYS A 167 -13.02 9.61 -19.89
C LYS A 167 -12.12 10.50 -19.04
N TYR A 168 -12.67 11.25 -18.09
CA TYR A 168 -11.87 12.04 -17.15
C TYR A 168 -11.00 11.13 -16.26
N PHE A 169 -11.56 10.07 -15.71
CA PHE A 169 -10.81 9.16 -14.82
C PHE A 169 -9.74 8.35 -15.57
N THR A 170 -9.99 7.95 -16.81
CA THR A 170 -9.00 7.29 -17.66
C THR A 170 -7.78 8.18 -17.91
N LYS A 171 -7.99 9.51 -18.05
CA LYS A 171 -6.90 10.48 -18.22
C LYS A 171 -6.16 10.82 -16.91
N HIS A 172 -6.72 10.45 -15.76
CA HIS A 172 -6.16 10.76 -14.44
C HIS A 172 -6.09 9.51 -13.55
N PRO A 173 -5.31 8.48 -13.92
CA PRO A 173 -5.32 7.17 -13.25
C PRO A 173 -4.82 7.20 -11.79
N ARG A 174 -4.10 8.25 -11.38
CA ARG A 174 -3.54 8.38 -10.03
C ARG A 174 -4.55 8.76 -8.95
N LEU A 175 -5.83 8.88 -9.26
CA LEU A 175 -6.86 9.25 -8.30
C LEU A 175 -7.36 8.10 -7.41
N GLY A 176 -6.88 6.89 -7.62
CA GLY A 176 -7.30 5.70 -6.87
C GLY A 176 -6.41 4.49 -7.08
N TYR A 177 -6.84 3.36 -6.54
CA TYR A 177 -6.18 2.07 -6.66
C TYR A 177 -6.81 1.26 -7.79
N LEU A 178 -5.97 0.64 -8.63
CA LEU A 178 -6.40 -0.31 -9.65
C LEU A 178 -6.09 -1.74 -9.19
N PRO A 179 -6.93 -2.72 -9.51
CA PRO A 179 -6.59 -4.13 -9.34
C PRO A 179 -5.32 -4.47 -10.13
N VAL A 180 -4.44 -5.30 -9.57
CA VAL A 180 -3.17 -5.72 -10.19
C VAL A 180 -3.37 -6.30 -11.59
N GLN A 181 -4.42 -7.06 -11.78
CA GLN A 181 -4.75 -7.68 -13.06
C GLN A 181 -4.99 -6.65 -14.19
N THR A 182 -5.60 -5.51 -13.87
CA THR A 182 -5.84 -4.43 -14.83
C THR A 182 -4.53 -3.76 -15.26
N ILE A 183 -3.58 -3.60 -14.34
CA ILE A 183 -2.26 -3.01 -14.64
C ILE A 183 -1.49 -3.91 -15.62
N LEU A 184 -1.52 -5.22 -15.41
CA LEU A 184 -0.85 -6.20 -16.29
C LEU A 184 -1.48 -6.25 -17.69
N GLU A 185 -2.79 -6.07 -17.80
CA GLU A 185 -3.49 -6.05 -19.09
C GLU A 185 -3.19 -4.76 -19.89
N GLU A 186 -3.02 -3.61 -19.22
CA GLU A 186 -2.64 -2.35 -19.88
C GLU A 186 -1.19 -2.38 -20.39
N GLU A 187 -0.24 -2.97 -19.66
CA GLU A 187 1.14 -3.13 -20.11
C GLU A 187 1.26 -4.05 -21.36
N HIS A 188 0.36 -5.02 -21.52
CA HIS A 188 0.33 -5.89 -22.70
C HIS A 188 -0.26 -5.22 -23.96
N LEU A 189 -0.97 -4.11 -23.81
CA LEU A 189 -1.58 -3.38 -24.94
C LEU A 189 -0.67 -2.27 -25.49
N GLU A 190 0.44 -1.94 -24.81
CA GLU A 190 1.41 -0.92 -25.25
C GLU A 190 2.67 -1.53 -25.93
N THR A 191 2.74 -2.83 -26.15
CA THR A 191 3.78 -3.52 -26.92
C THR A 191 3.24 -3.98 -28.25
#